data_615e4f157b57ae568498015b696e03d9
#
_entry.id   615e4f157b57ae568498015b696e03d9
#
_cell.length_a   1.000
_cell.length_b   1.000
_cell.length_c   1.000
_cell.angle_alpha   90.00
_cell.angle_beta   90.00
_cell.angle_gamma   90.00
#
_symmetry.space_group_name_H-M   'P 1'
#
loop_
_entity.id
_entity.type
_entity.pdbx_description
1 polymer ?
#
loop_
_entity_poly.entity_id
_entity_poly.type
_entity_poly.pdbx_seq_one_letter_code
_entity_poly.pdbx_strand_id
1 'polypeptide(L)'
;MDKRIAVMGLIATLMGSLGGESARGDEVIGSVSTRFKILGPNDKILVEVFDDDDVPGVACYLSRAKTGGISGAVGVAEDTSDASIACRQIGPIKLSDEIRSGKADGEEVFKKRTSLVFKSMQVVRFFDPRRQVLVYLTYSDRVIEGSPKNSISVVPVQPWPGGEKPAQ
;
A
#
# COMPACT_ATOMS: atom_id res chain seq x y z
N MET A 1 -15.56 -51.58 -51.50
CA MET A 1 -14.29 -50.83 -51.58
C MET A 1 -14.50 -49.50 -50.93
N ASP A 2 -14.33 -49.46 -49.62
CA ASP A 2 -14.62 -48.24 -48.77
C ASP A 2 -13.33 -47.64 -48.31
N LYS A 3 -13.05 -46.41 -48.76
CA LYS A 3 -11.93 -45.59 -48.30
C LYS A 3 -12.39 -44.76 -47.12
N ARG A 4 -12.03 -45.12 -45.89
CA ARG A 4 -12.20 -44.30 -44.72
C ARG A 4 -11.01 -43.34 -44.62
N ILE A 5 -11.27 -42.04 -44.76
CA ILE A 5 -10.30 -40.98 -44.57
C ILE A 5 -10.39 -40.60 -43.07
N ALA A 6 -9.30 -40.86 -42.33
CA ALA A 6 -9.15 -40.40 -40.95
C ALA A 6 -8.64 -38.96 -40.96
N VAL A 7 -9.46 -38.04 -40.50
CA VAL A 7 -9.08 -36.65 -40.24
C VAL A 7 -8.48 -36.59 -38.83
N MET A 8 -7.20 -36.44 -38.74
CA MET A 8 -6.45 -36.27 -37.51
C MET A 8 -6.48 -34.78 -37.14
N GLY A 9 -7.38 -34.41 -36.21
CA GLY A 9 -7.46 -33.06 -35.69
C GLY A 9 -6.30 -32.75 -34.74
N LEU A 10 -5.44 -31.81 -35.17
CA LEU A 10 -4.35 -31.26 -34.37
C LEU A 10 -4.94 -30.22 -33.39
N ILE A 11 -5.12 -30.60 -32.14
CA ILE A 11 -5.49 -29.65 -31.08
C ILE A 11 -4.19 -28.98 -30.61
N ALA A 12 -3.95 -27.76 -31.07
CA ALA A 12 -2.90 -26.88 -30.54
C ALA A 12 -3.37 -26.32 -29.20
N THR A 13 -2.86 -26.85 -28.11
CA THR A 13 -3.06 -26.34 -26.77
C THR A 13 -2.24 -25.06 -26.61
N LEU A 14 -2.91 -23.90 -26.71
CA LEU A 14 -2.33 -22.59 -26.41
C LEU A 14 -2.24 -22.45 -24.88
N MET A 15 -1.09 -22.85 -24.30
CA MET A 15 -0.76 -22.49 -22.93
C MET A 15 -0.43 -20.99 -22.89
N GLY A 16 -1.46 -20.17 -22.66
CA GLY A 16 -1.26 -18.79 -22.26
C GLY A 16 -0.66 -18.75 -20.86
N SER A 17 0.61 -18.38 -20.77
CA SER A 17 1.23 -17.99 -19.51
C SER A 17 0.52 -16.72 -19.01
N LEU A 18 -0.44 -16.88 -18.11
CA LEU A 18 -0.92 -15.80 -17.26
C LEU A 18 0.25 -15.43 -16.34
N GLY A 19 1.08 -14.48 -16.79
CA GLY A 19 1.97 -13.73 -15.92
C GLY A 19 1.08 -13.03 -14.92
N GLY A 20 0.93 -13.60 -13.72
CA GLY A 20 0.31 -12.94 -12.60
C GLY A 20 1.19 -11.75 -12.25
N GLU A 21 0.78 -10.56 -12.66
CA GLU A 21 1.18 -9.32 -12.02
C GLU A 21 0.72 -9.44 -10.58
N SER A 22 1.65 -9.77 -9.68
CA SER A 22 1.43 -9.62 -8.25
C SER A 22 1.15 -8.14 -8.04
N ALA A 23 -0.11 -7.79 -7.88
CA ALA A 23 -0.45 -6.54 -7.22
C ALA A 23 0.36 -6.54 -5.92
N ARG A 24 1.39 -5.69 -5.82
CA ARG A 24 2.13 -5.42 -4.60
C ARG A 24 1.15 -4.80 -3.62
N GLY A 25 0.32 -5.65 -3.01
CA GLY A 25 -0.58 -5.26 -1.95
C GLY A 25 0.20 -5.09 -0.66
N ASP A 26 -0.42 -4.38 0.27
CA ASP A 26 0.05 -4.25 1.64
C ASP A 26 0.36 -5.63 2.25
N GLU A 27 1.58 -5.81 2.72
CA GLU A 27 2.03 -7.00 3.43
C GLU A 27 2.04 -6.73 4.93
N VAL A 28 1.44 -7.64 5.70
CA VAL A 28 1.55 -7.60 7.16
C VAL A 28 2.83 -8.27 7.58
N ILE A 29 3.83 -7.49 8.00
CA ILE A 29 5.14 -8.00 8.43
C ILE A 29 5.16 -8.40 9.90
N GLY A 30 4.18 -7.95 10.70
CA GLY A 30 4.12 -8.32 12.12
C GLY A 30 2.90 -7.78 12.85
N SER A 31 2.68 -8.29 14.06
CA SER A 31 1.64 -7.78 14.95
C SER A 31 1.98 -8.04 16.42
N VAL A 32 1.45 -7.15 17.29
CA VAL A 32 1.54 -7.29 18.75
C VAL A 32 0.12 -7.28 19.33
N SER A 33 -0.23 -8.31 20.11
CA SER A 33 -1.50 -8.33 20.84
C SER A 33 -1.46 -7.31 21.98
N THR A 34 -2.50 -6.48 22.10
CA THR A 34 -2.57 -5.42 23.11
C THR A 34 -3.62 -5.70 24.18
N ARG A 35 -4.71 -6.34 23.82
CA ARG A 35 -5.80 -6.67 24.77
C ARG A 35 -6.32 -8.07 24.49
N PHE A 36 -6.37 -8.89 25.54
CA PHE A 36 -6.95 -10.20 25.50
C PHE A 36 -8.48 -10.13 25.39
N LYS A 37 -9.07 -10.96 24.53
CA LYS A 37 -10.52 -11.16 24.38
C LYS A 37 -10.88 -12.59 24.73
N ILE A 38 -11.95 -12.78 25.50
CA ILE A 38 -12.43 -14.12 25.87
C ILE A 38 -13.02 -14.83 24.64
N LEU A 39 -13.65 -14.08 23.74
CA LEU A 39 -14.27 -14.59 22.51
C LEU A 39 -13.71 -13.84 21.30
N GLY A 40 -13.20 -14.60 20.33
CA GLY A 40 -12.62 -14.10 19.10
C GLY A 40 -11.15 -13.67 19.24
N PRO A 41 -10.56 -13.09 18.17
CA PRO A 41 -9.17 -12.64 18.17
C PRO A 41 -8.93 -11.48 19.15
N ASN A 42 -7.70 -11.37 19.67
CA ASN A 42 -7.28 -10.25 20.51
C ASN A 42 -7.23 -8.93 19.75
N ASP A 43 -7.36 -7.81 20.47
CA ASP A 43 -6.97 -6.50 19.93
C ASP A 43 -5.45 -6.51 19.69
N LYS A 44 -5.00 -5.91 18.60
CA LYS A 44 -3.59 -5.91 18.21
C LYS A 44 -3.18 -4.66 17.46
N ILE A 45 -1.90 -4.39 17.46
CA ILE A 45 -1.27 -3.44 16.54
C ILE A 45 -0.69 -4.27 15.39
N LEU A 46 -1.01 -3.89 14.15
CA LEU A 46 -0.42 -4.43 12.94
C LEU A 46 0.72 -3.53 12.48
N VAL A 47 1.75 -4.14 11.91
CA VAL A 47 2.78 -3.45 11.14
C VAL A 47 2.68 -3.96 9.71
N GLU A 48 2.37 -3.05 8.80
CA GLU A 48 2.18 -3.30 7.38
C GLU A 48 3.25 -2.56 6.58
N VAL A 49 3.62 -3.07 5.42
CA VAL A 49 4.53 -2.42 4.47
C VAL A 49 3.86 -2.33 3.12
N PHE A 50 4.10 -1.22 2.43
CA PHE A 50 3.74 -1.02 1.03
C PHE A 50 4.85 -0.24 0.32
N ASP A 51 4.98 -0.47 -0.98
CA ASP A 51 5.87 0.29 -1.86
C ASP A 51 5.09 1.42 -2.54
N ASP A 52 5.76 2.50 -2.90
CA ASP A 52 5.19 3.52 -3.79
C ASP A 52 5.42 3.08 -5.24
N ASP A 53 4.35 2.69 -5.94
CA ASP A 53 4.43 2.16 -7.31
C ASP A 53 4.91 3.21 -8.32
N ASP A 54 4.65 4.49 -8.08
CA ASP A 54 5.09 5.59 -8.96
C ASP A 54 6.50 6.07 -8.63
N VAL A 55 7.02 5.69 -7.45
CA VAL A 55 8.38 6.03 -7.00
C VAL A 55 9.10 4.75 -6.56
N PRO A 56 9.44 3.85 -7.49
CA PRO A 56 10.23 2.67 -7.16
C PRO A 56 11.48 3.07 -6.39
N GLY A 57 11.78 2.34 -5.32
CA GLY A 57 12.88 2.65 -4.41
C GLY A 57 12.45 3.37 -3.12
N VAL A 58 11.15 3.52 -2.89
CA VAL A 58 10.58 3.95 -1.60
C VAL A 58 9.66 2.87 -1.04
N ALA A 59 9.87 2.51 0.23
CA ALA A 59 8.96 1.67 0.99
C ALA A 59 8.45 2.41 2.22
N CYS A 60 7.17 2.22 2.54
CA CYS A 60 6.49 2.81 3.68
C CYS A 60 6.01 1.74 4.64
N TYR A 61 6.31 1.92 5.90
CA TYR A 61 5.87 1.07 7.01
C TYR A 61 4.77 1.79 7.78
N LEU A 62 3.68 1.11 8.00
CA LEU A 62 2.49 1.64 8.63
C LEU A 62 2.14 0.81 9.85
N SER A 63 1.98 1.46 11.01
CA SER A 63 1.43 0.79 12.19
C SER A 63 0.03 1.32 12.48
N ARG A 64 -0.91 0.40 12.77
CA ARG A 64 -2.28 0.73 13.14
C ARG A 64 -2.87 -0.29 14.10
N ALA A 65 -3.79 0.17 14.93
CA ALA A 65 -4.58 -0.72 15.78
C ALA A 65 -5.64 -1.46 14.95
N LYS A 66 -5.86 -2.72 15.31
CA LYS A 66 -6.96 -3.57 14.80
C LYS A 66 -7.74 -4.14 15.95
N THR A 67 -9.03 -3.85 15.99
CA THR A 67 -9.95 -4.37 17.00
C THR A 67 -10.22 -5.86 16.75
N GLY A 68 -10.13 -6.65 17.81
CA GLY A 68 -10.46 -8.07 17.81
C GLY A 68 -11.86 -8.35 18.33
N GLY A 69 -12.08 -9.57 18.81
CA GLY A 69 -13.38 -10.07 19.29
C GLY A 69 -14.36 -10.38 18.16
N ILE A 70 -15.60 -10.72 18.52
CA ILE A 70 -16.64 -11.05 17.54
C ILE A 70 -16.99 -9.84 16.67
N SER A 71 -17.10 -8.64 17.26
CA SER A 71 -17.38 -7.40 16.55
C SER A 71 -16.29 -7.02 15.57
N GLY A 72 -15.02 -7.28 15.88
CA GLY A 72 -13.90 -7.10 14.95
C GLY A 72 -13.91 -8.12 13.81
N ALA A 73 -14.28 -9.38 14.11
CA ALA A 73 -14.35 -10.45 13.11
C ALA A 73 -15.46 -10.23 12.07
N VAL A 74 -16.59 -9.65 12.48
CA VAL A 74 -17.69 -9.29 11.57
C VAL A 74 -17.55 -7.88 10.97
N GLY A 75 -16.46 -7.17 11.26
CA GLY A 75 -16.18 -5.85 10.72
C GLY A 75 -17.06 -4.71 11.23
N VAL A 76 -17.81 -4.95 12.32
CA VAL A 76 -18.69 -3.92 12.93
C VAL A 76 -17.93 -3.04 13.93
N ALA A 77 -16.80 -3.55 14.46
CA ALA A 77 -15.97 -2.77 15.36
C ALA A 77 -15.24 -1.68 14.59
N GLU A 78 -15.26 -0.49 15.14
CA GLU A 78 -14.52 0.65 14.63
C GLU A 78 -13.03 0.49 14.98
N ASP A 79 -12.19 0.21 13.99
CA ASP A 79 -10.75 0.32 14.17
C ASP A 79 -10.38 1.79 14.43
N THR A 80 -9.43 2.01 15.33
CA THR A 80 -8.97 3.38 15.62
C THR A 80 -8.35 3.98 14.37
N SER A 81 -8.65 5.26 14.12
CA SER A 81 -8.08 6.00 13.01
C SER A 81 -6.61 6.41 13.23
N ASP A 82 -6.03 5.98 14.37
CA ASP A 82 -4.63 6.25 14.68
C ASP A 82 -3.72 5.33 13.86
N ALA A 83 -2.93 5.95 13.01
CA ALA A 83 -1.88 5.28 12.27
C ALA A 83 -0.59 6.10 12.33
N SER A 84 0.54 5.42 12.40
CA SER A 84 1.86 6.02 12.29
C SER A 84 2.53 5.50 11.03
N ILE A 85 3.23 6.39 10.30
CA ILE A 85 3.91 6.05 9.07
C ILE A 85 5.40 6.37 9.16
N ALA A 86 6.23 5.49 8.59
CA ALA A 86 7.65 5.69 8.41
C ALA A 86 8.05 5.19 7.02
N CYS A 87 8.38 6.12 6.13
CA CYS A 87 8.87 5.80 4.78
C CYS A 87 10.37 5.99 4.69
N ARG A 88 11.02 5.23 3.83
CA ARG A 88 12.46 5.36 3.59
C ARG A 88 12.84 4.95 2.18
N GLN A 89 13.92 5.52 1.71
CA GLN A 89 14.55 5.09 0.48
C GLN A 89 15.17 3.72 0.67
N ILE A 90 14.82 2.77 -0.20
CA ILE A 90 15.33 1.39 -0.23
C ILE A 90 16.03 1.05 -1.56
N GLY A 91 16.04 1.99 -2.50
CA GLY A 91 16.65 1.83 -3.83
C GLY A 91 16.87 3.19 -4.51
N PRO A 92 17.33 3.19 -5.77
CA PRO A 92 17.43 4.42 -6.55
C PRO A 92 16.04 5.01 -6.80
N ILE A 93 15.88 6.31 -6.54
CA ILE A 93 14.62 7.04 -6.76
C ILE A 93 14.69 7.73 -8.12
N LYS A 94 13.66 7.49 -8.96
CA LYS A 94 13.42 8.22 -10.21
C LYS A 94 12.05 8.89 -10.10
N LEU A 95 12.03 10.23 -10.15
CA LEU A 95 10.80 11.00 -10.10
C LEU A 95 10.33 11.32 -11.51
N SER A 96 9.03 11.14 -11.77
CA SER A 96 8.39 11.60 -13.02
C SER A 96 8.32 13.13 -13.09
N ASP A 97 8.06 13.67 -14.25
CA ASP A 97 7.88 15.12 -14.43
C ASP A 97 6.62 15.64 -13.71
N GLU A 98 5.58 14.82 -13.61
CA GLU A 98 4.37 15.14 -12.84
C GLU A 98 4.68 15.33 -11.36
N ILE A 99 5.47 14.44 -10.76
CA ILE A 99 5.90 14.56 -9.37
C ILE A 99 6.80 15.78 -9.19
N ARG A 100 7.82 15.96 -10.07
CA ARG A 100 8.75 17.09 -9.99
C ARG A 100 8.07 18.45 -10.11
N SER A 101 7.03 18.54 -10.93
CA SER A 101 6.27 19.76 -11.15
C SER A 101 5.16 20.01 -10.12
N GLY A 102 4.93 19.10 -9.18
CA GLY A 102 3.85 19.16 -8.20
C GLY A 102 2.45 18.84 -8.76
N LYS A 103 2.36 18.39 -10.02
CA LYS A 103 1.06 17.99 -10.61
C LYS A 103 0.48 16.73 -9.96
N ALA A 104 1.34 15.86 -9.42
CA ALA A 104 0.98 14.65 -8.69
C ALA A 104 0.95 14.87 -7.16
N ASP A 105 0.91 16.12 -6.68
CA ASP A 105 0.80 16.41 -5.25
C ASP A 105 -0.59 16.02 -4.72
N GLY A 106 -0.59 15.26 -3.61
CA GLY A 106 -1.82 14.74 -3.03
C GLY A 106 -2.33 13.45 -3.67
N GLU A 107 -1.58 12.85 -4.59
CA GLU A 107 -1.92 11.56 -5.19
C GLU A 107 -1.93 10.45 -4.14
N GLU A 108 -2.99 9.62 -4.21
CA GLU A 108 -3.18 8.48 -3.31
C GLU A 108 -2.23 7.34 -3.71
N VAL A 109 -1.26 7.03 -2.84
CA VAL A 109 -0.29 5.95 -3.04
C VAL A 109 -0.66 4.68 -2.26
N PHE A 110 -1.60 4.79 -1.32
CA PHE A 110 -2.09 3.66 -0.55
C PHE A 110 -3.47 3.96 0.05
N LYS A 111 -4.35 2.95 0.01
CA LYS A 111 -5.68 3.03 0.62
C LYS A 111 -6.09 1.72 1.24
N LYS A 112 -6.57 1.79 2.47
CA LYS A 112 -7.11 0.63 3.17
C LYS A 112 -8.43 0.95 3.84
N ARG A 113 -9.46 0.16 3.54
CA ARG A 113 -10.71 0.22 4.26
C ARG A 113 -10.53 -0.36 5.66
N THR A 114 -10.80 0.43 6.71
CA THR A 114 -10.61 0.05 8.11
C THR A 114 -11.91 -0.32 8.82
N SER A 115 -13.07 -0.02 8.22
CA SER A 115 -14.38 -0.48 8.71
C SER A 115 -15.35 -0.77 7.55
N LEU A 116 -16.43 -1.51 7.81
CA LEU A 116 -17.50 -1.77 6.83
C LEU A 116 -18.34 -0.53 6.55
N VAL A 117 -18.32 0.45 7.47
CA VAL A 117 -19.19 1.62 7.44
C VAL A 117 -18.33 2.89 7.54
N PHE A 118 -17.88 3.45 6.41
CA PHE A 118 -17.42 4.83 6.26
C PHE A 118 -16.02 5.21 6.78
N LYS A 119 -15.05 4.28 6.93
CA LYS A 119 -13.67 4.66 7.23
C LYS A 119 -12.70 4.01 6.25
N SER A 120 -11.88 4.84 5.63
CA SER A 120 -10.66 4.41 4.98
C SER A 120 -9.47 5.19 5.52
N MET A 121 -8.35 4.51 5.60
CA MET A 121 -7.06 5.10 5.84
C MET A 121 -6.38 5.27 4.50
N GLN A 122 -5.85 6.44 4.26
CA GLN A 122 -5.21 6.82 3.01
C GLN A 122 -3.80 7.31 3.29
N VAL A 123 -2.93 7.12 2.31
CA VAL A 123 -1.62 7.77 2.26
C VAL A 123 -1.52 8.51 0.94
N VAL A 124 -1.20 9.78 1.01
CA VAL A 124 -0.95 10.63 -0.15
C VAL A 124 0.49 11.12 -0.16
N ARG A 125 1.00 11.40 -1.35
CA ARG A 125 2.36 11.86 -1.58
C ARG A 125 2.37 13.31 -2.03
N PHE A 126 3.41 14.05 -1.57
CA PHE A 126 3.77 15.40 -2.03
C PHE A 126 5.27 15.44 -2.31
N PHE A 127 5.70 16.38 -3.14
CA PHE A 127 7.11 16.64 -3.38
C PHE A 127 7.49 18.06 -2.99
N ASP A 128 8.51 18.23 -2.13
CA ASP A 128 9.11 19.53 -1.84
C ASP A 128 10.35 19.74 -2.75
N PRO A 129 10.24 20.50 -3.85
CA PRO A 129 11.33 20.70 -4.78
C PRO A 129 12.48 21.53 -4.20
N ARG A 130 12.22 22.34 -3.16
CA ARG A 130 13.27 23.15 -2.52
C ARG A 130 14.21 22.31 -1.66
N ARG A 131 13.67 21.27 -1.01
CA ARG A 131 14.41 20.39 -0.12
C ARG A 131 14.74 19.04 -0.74
N GLN A 132 14.23 18.78 -1.95
CA GLN A 132 14.39 17.50 -2.65
C GLN A 132 13.95 16.32 -1.77
N VAL A 133 12.72 16.40 -1.22
CA VAL A 133 12.14 15.37 -0.37
C VAL A 133 10.73 15.02 -0.80
N LEU A 134 10.39 13.75 -0.67
CA LEU A 134 9.02 13.24 -0.76
C LEU A 134 8.40 13.30 0.65
N VAL A 135 7.16 13.73 0.74
CA VAL A 135 6.39 13.80 1.98
C VAL A 135 5.19 12.88 1.83
N TYR A 136 5.07 11.89 2.70
CA TYR A 136 3.95 10.97 2.77
C TYR A 136 3.07 11.33 3.95
N LEU A 137 1.82 11.64 3.69
CA LEU A 137 0.81 11.97 4.70
C LEU A 137 -0.19 10.83 4.79
N THR A 138 -0.26 10.17 5.95
CA THR A 138 -1.36 9.26 6.26
C THR A 138 -2.43 9.98 7.03
N TYR A 139 -3.67 9.75 6.67
CA TYR A 139 -4.85 10.26 7.36
C TYR A 139 -6.04 9.32 7.19
N SER A 140 -7.04 9.50 8.04
CA SER A 140 -8.30 8.76 7.97
C SER A 140 -9.40 9.71 7.51
N ASP A 141 -10.10 9.34 6.43
CA ASP A 141 -11.34 10.02 6.05
C ASP A 141 -12.43 9.64 7.06
N ARG A 142 -12.87 10.61 7.81
CA ARG A 142 -13.92 10.46 8.80
C ARG A 142 -15.06 11.40 8.48
N VAL A 143 -16.27 10.85 8.38
CA VAL A 143 -17.51 11.65 8.17
C VAL A 143 -18.05 12.23 9.49
N ILE A 144 -17.24 12.36 10.55
CA ILE A 144 -17.68 12.85 11.85
C ILE A 144 -16.95 14.15 12.17
N GLU A 145 -17.62 15.09 12.85
CA GLU A 145 -17.02 16.35 13.31
C GLU A 145 -15.72 16.12 14.09
N GLY A 146 -14.70 16.91 13.75
CA GLY A 146 -13.37 16.89 14.38
C GLY A 146 -12.24 16.79 13.35
N SER A 147 -11.03 17.05 13.80
CA SER A 147 -9.83 16.94 12.97
C SER A 147 -9.48 15.47 12.72
N PRO A 148 -9.23 15.07 11.48
CA PRO A 148 -8.75 13.72 11.19
C PRO A 148 -7.38 13.50 11.82
N LYS A 149 -7.18 12.34 12.42
CA LYS A 149 -5.86 11.93 12.90
C LYS A 149 -4.95 11.69 11.70
N ASN A 150 -3.75 12.20 11.79
CA ASN A 150 -2.79 12.15 10.71
C ASN A 150 -1.36 11.98 11.22
N SER A 151 -0.47 11.53 10.32
CA SER A 151 0.96 11.40 10.56
C SER A 151 1.70 11.61 9.26
N ILE A 152 2.93 12.12 9.31
CA ILE A 152 3.76 12.32 8.14
C ILE A 152 5.08 11.56 8.24
N SER A 153 5.61 11.21 7.08
CA SER A 153 6.98 10.73 6.90
C SER A 153 7.65 11.46 5.75
N VAL A 154 8.94 11.75 5.90
CA VAL A 154 9.71 12.49 4.89
C VAL A 154 10.85 11.63 4.41
N VAL A 155 10.99 11.48 3.09
CA VAL A 155 12.03 10.69 2.43
C VAL A 155 12.89 11.61 1.57
N PRO A 156 14.16 11.88 1.96
CA PRO A 156 15.08 12.60 1.08
C PRO A 156 15.37 11.81 -0.19
N VAL A 157 15.36 12.49 -1.35
CA VAL A 157 15.78 11.92 -2.61
C VAL A 157 17.29 11.98 -2.68
N GLN A 158 17.95 10.89 -2.28
CA GLN A 158 19.41 10.81 -2.19
C GLN A 158 19.99 9.92 -3.29
N PRO A 159 21.25 10.18 -3.74
CA PRO A 159 21.96 9.23 -4.57
C PRO A 159 22.04 7.86 -3.87
N TRP A 160 21.72 6.81 -4.59
CA TRP A 160 21.78 5.45 -4.06
C TRP A 160 23.16 4.83 -4.33
N PRO A 161 23.86 4.24 -3.31
CA PRO A 161 25.14 3.59 -3.52
C PRO A 161 25.03 2.48 -4.58
N GLY A 162 25.78 2.59 -5.67
CA GLY A 162 25.73 1.66 -6.80
C GLY A 162 24.59 1.91 -7.80
N GLY A 163 23.76 2.94 -7.59
CA GLY A 163 22.75 3.41 -8.51
C GLY A 163 23.23 4.60 -9.36
N GLU A 164 22.57 4.82 -10.50
CA GLU A 164 22.77 5.99 -11.32
C GLU A 164 22.41 7.25 -10.52
N LYS A 165 23.23 8.32 -10.59
CA LYS A 165 22.89 9.59 -9.95
C LYS A 165 21.49 10.03 -10.41
N PRO A 166 20.62 10.56 -9.50
CA PRO A 166 19.37 11.18 -9.92
C PRO A 166 19.67 12.25 -10.98
N ALA A 167 18.93 12.22 -12.08
CA ALA A 167 19.02 13.31 -13.07
C ALA A 167 18.64 14.62 -12.36
N GLN A 168 19.55 15.60 -12.42
CA GLN A 168 19.34 16.96 -11.91
C GLN A 168 18.36 17.72 -12.79
#